data_818acd8cf8db5b5e259e798cbaa4ece3
#
_entry.id   818acd8cf8db5b5e259e798cbaa4ece3
#
_cell.length_a   1.000
_cell.length_b   1.000
_cell.length_c   1.000
_cell.angle_alpha   90.00
_cell.angle_beta   90.00
_cell.angle_gamma   90.00
#
_symmetry.space_group_name_H-M   'P 1'
#
loop_
_entity.id
_entity.type
_entity.pdbx_description
1 polymer ?
#
loop_
_entity_poly.entity_id
_entity_poly.type
_entity_poly.pdbx_seq_one_letter_code
_entity_poly.pdbx_strand_id
1 'polypeptide(L)'
;TGFGKFNLKVMAVCSMIFMNVAFSITSIGFILPSAACDFRMTTMDKGRLSAAPMLGMLAGSYIWGCYAAIKGRRLSLLVALFLHGISELLASVVPLYWVFLFLKFLSGAAMNGQSAVVFLYLSEFQPTKHRSRMLSWMEMAWVLGMIILAGVGWIIIPLNVNMVTAGFSFHSWNFFVFICSLPALSTGIWLLFFPETPKYLAETGYNVQMLDVLMRMYSENTGKPPKEYITKLRNSENNNLTDLVHRIMHTEEKEEVTEKSFRLMIKEIYSKTMTILKPPFLCRTIVLCLIACFVTSSYYTLTLWLPELFHRYADFQEAYPNQTASVCTLKIEKNVTTIDMPFGCNSKVQTSVFVHTFILGASCIPTALILPLLINYVGYKIFLVITAFIPAIVTACLFLVETSTQNLILSCVFESVTSVCISVVYCLLVDLYPTHLRAMASGLSAFISRIGAISGTLMIGYLIDDYCILVIVIVAAQLF
;
A
#
# COMPACT_ATOMS: atom_id res chain seq x y z
N THR A 1 -17.55 -8.95 -23.89
CA THR A 1 -17.68 -7.48 -23.72
C THR A 1 -16.56 -6.70 -24.41
N GLY A 2 -15.44 -7.37 -24.77
CA GLY A 2 -14.27 -6.72 -25.36
C GLY A 2 -13.42 -5.93 -24.35
N PHE A 3 -12.37 -5.27 -24.87
CA PHE A 3 -11.52 -4.33 -24.11
C PHE A 3 -11.70 -2.93 -24.70
N GLY A 4 -11.96 -1.93 -23.88
CA GLY A 4 -12.20 -0.59 -24.35
C GLY A 4 -12.31 0.47 -23.24
N LYS A 5 -13.08 1.52 -23.52
CA LYS A 5 -13.20 2.72 -22.64
C LYS A 5 -13.64 2.39 -21.20
N PHE A 6 -14.57 1.44 -21.03
CA PHE A 6 -15.04 1.04 -19.70
C PHE A 6 -13.90 0.44 -18.88
N ASN A 7 -13.12 -0.48 -19.46
CA ASN A 7 -11.99 -1.12 -18.79
C ASN A 7 -10.92 -0.12 -18.38
N LEU A 8 -10.66 0.91 -19.22
CA LEU A 8 -9.73 1.99 -18.90
C LEU A 8 -10.25 2.89 -17.77
N LYS A 9 -11.56 3.20 -17.73
CA LYS A 9 -12.17 3.94 -16.61
C LYS A 9 -12.03 3.19 -15.29
N VAL A 10 -12.31 1.88 -15.29
CA VAL A 10 -12.12 1.04 -14.11
C VAL A 10 -10.65 1.01 -13.69
N MET A 11 -9.73 0.88 -14.67
CA MET A 11 -8.29 0.95 -14.40
C MET A 11 -7.89 2.28 -13.74
N ALA A 12 -8.39 3.41 -14.25
CA ALA A 12 -8.09 4.73 -13.71
C ALA A 12 -8.56 4.87 -12.25
N VAL A 13 -9.80 4.47 -11.93
CA VAL A 13 -10.31 4.49 -10.54
C VAL A 13 -9.48 3.58 -9.63
N CYS A 14 -9.19 2.35 -10.06
CA CYS A 14 -8.37 1.43 -9.29
C CYS A 14 -6.95 1.96 -9.05
N SER A 15 -6.37 2.60 -10.07
CA SER A 15 -5.06 3.26 -9.94
C SER A 15 -5.08 4.40 -8.92
N MET A 16 -6.14 5.22 -8.90
CA MET A 16 -6.32 6.27 -7.89
C MET A 16 -6.48 5.70 -6.48
N ILE A 17 -7.23 4.59 -6.33
CA ILE A 17 -7.36 3.90 -5.03
C ILE A 17 -6.00 3.41 -4.55
N PHE A 18 -5.21 2.77 -5.42
CA PHE A 18 -3.91 2.22 -5.04
C PHE A 18 -2.86 3.30 -4.79
N MET A 19 -2.90 4.37 -5.59
CA MET A 19 -2.10 5.58 -5.36
C MET A 19 -2.41 6.20 -3.99
N ASN A 20 -3.69 6.25 -3.58
CA ASN A 20 -4.08 6.75 -2.28
C ASN A 20 -3.51 5.91 -1.11
N VAL A 21 -3.39 4.60 -1.27
CA VAL A 21 -2.70 3.74 -0.29
C VAL A 21 -1.22 4.12 -0.17
N ALA A 22 -0.53 4.35 -1.31
CA ALA A 22 0.86 4.81 -1.33
C ALA A 22 1.00 6.18 -0.64
N PHE A 23 0.10 7.12 -0.90
CA PHE A 23 0.05 8.43 -0.23
C PHE A 23 0.03 8.30 1.28
N SER A 24 -0.90 7.51 1.82
CA SER A 24 -1.09 7.42 3.26
C SER A 24 0.07 6.74 3.97
N ILE A 25 0.63 5.67 3.39
CA ILE A 25 1.78 4.97 3.96
C ILE A 25 3.01 5.89 3.96
N THR A 26 3.32 6.50 2.82
CA THR A 26 4.53 7.31 2.67
C THR A 26 4.44 8.65 3.40
N SER A 27 3.21 9.20 3.62
CA SER A 27 2.99 10.45 4.35
C SER A 27 3.57 10.43 5.76
N ILE A 28 3.64 9.25 6.38
CA ILE A 28 4.20 9.08 7.72
C ILE A 28 5.65 9.53 7.76
N GLY A 29 6.46 9.21 6.74
CA GLY A 29 7.85 9.63 6.65
C GLY A 29 8.03 11.15 6.75
N PHE A 30 7.10 11.94 6.19
CA PHE A 30 7.11 13.40 6.31
C PHE A 30 6.52 13.90 7.64
N ILE A 31 5.55 13.19 8.20
CA ILE A 31 4.94 13.56 9.49
C ILE A 31 5.93 13.35 10.64
N LEU A 32 6.80 12.31 10.58
CA LEU A 32 7.76 12.02 11.64
C LEU A 32 8.64 13.21 12.01
N PRO A 33 9.32 13.89 11.08
CA PRO A 33 10.10 15.09 11.41
C PRO A 33 9.21 16.32 11.67
N SER A 34 8.13 16.51 10.92
CA SER A 34 7.34 17.75 10.93
C SER A 34 6.49 17.91 12.19
N ALA A 35 5.91 16.82 12.71
CA ALA A 35 5.06 16.83 13.90
C ALA A 35 5.82 16.53 15.20
N ALA A 36 7.14 16.27 15.11
CA ALA A 36 7.96 15.84 16.24
C ALA A 36 7.91 16.80 17.42
N CYS A 37 7.89 18.10 17.14
CA CYS A 37 7.86 19.15 18.13
C CYS A 37 6.50 19.30 18.80
N ASP A 38 5.42 19.30 18.01
CA ASP A 38 4.07 19.53 18.50
C ASP A 38 3.63 18.42 19.48
N PHE A 39 3.97 17.19 19.15
CA PHE A 39 3.70 16.03 20.00
C PHE A 39 4.84 15.70 20.98
N ARG A 40 5.96 16.44 20.99
CA ARG A 40 7.16 16.15 21.80
C ARG A 40 7.62 14.70 21.67
N MET A 41 7.67 14.21 20.41
CA MET A 41 7.95 12.80 20.10
C MET A 41 9.41 12.45 20.37
N THR A 42 9.61 11.37 21.13
CA THR A 42 10.90 10.65 21.19
C THR A 42 11.08 9.79 19.94
N THR A 43 12.29 9.28 19.70
CA THR A 43 12.55 8.33 18.60
C THR A 43 11.66 7.08 18.72
N MET A 44 11.42 6.63 19.95
CA MET A 44 10.48 5.53 20.24
C MET A 44 9.05 5.87 19.83
N ASP A 45 8.57 7.09 20.07
CA ASP A 45 7.23 7.53 19.67
C ASP A 45 7.11 7.63 18.15
N LYS A 46 8.17 8.07 17.45
CA LYS A 46 8.25 8.01 15.99
C LYS A 46 8.13 6.57 15.47
N GLY A 47 8.79 5.61 16.13
CA GLY A 47 8.67 4.17 15.81
C GLY A 47 7.25 3.63 16.01
N ARG A 48 6.59 4.00 17.12
CA ARG A 48 5.18 3.65 17.37
C ARG A 48 4.25 4.24 16.32
N LEU A 49 4.47 5.48 15.92
CA LEU A 49 3.69 6.15 14.89
C LEU A 49 3.83 5.48 13.53
N SER A 50 5.04 5.07 13.15
CA SER A 50 5.28 4.33 11.89
C SER A 50 4.62 2.93 11.91
N ALA A 51 4.59 2.28 13.08
CA ALA A 51 4.02 0.95 13.24
C ALA A 51 2.48 0.96 13.30
N ALA A 52 1.85 2.06 13.74
CA ALA A 52 0.41 2.12 13.96
C ALA A 52 -0.44 1.78 12.73
N PRO A 53 -0.20 2.33 11.52
CA PRO A 53 -0.96 1.93 10.34
C PRO A 53 -0.68 0.49 9.92
N MET A 54 0.53 -0.02 10.13
CA MET A 54 0.85 -1.42 9.82
C MET A 54 0.08 -2.39 10.73
N LEU A 55 -0.06 -2.05 12.02
CA LEU A 55 -0.94 -2.76 12.95
C LEU A 55 -2.40 -2.71 12.50
N GLY A 56 -2.86 -1.55 12.04
CA GLY A 56 -4.20 -1.39 11.45
C GLY A 56 -4.40 -2.30 10.24
N MET A 57 -3.44 -2.31 9.31
CA MET A 57 -3.47 -3.17 8.13
C MET A 57 -3.50 -4.66 8.51
N LEU A 58 -2.75 -5.05 9.53
CA LEU A 58 -2.77 -6.42 10.05
C LEU A 58 -4.15 -6.79 10.59
N ALA A 59 -4.75 -5.95 11.43
CA ALA A 59 -6.09 -6.15 11.99
C ALA A 59 -7.16 -6.20 10.90
N GLY A 60 -7.05 -5.36 9.86
CA GLY A 60 -7.98 -5.31 8.73
C GLY A 60 -7.90 -6.50 7.79
N SER A 61 -6.80 -7.29 7.78
CA SER A 61 -6.51 -8.29 6.75
C SER A 61 -7.63 -9.31 6.54
N TYR A 62 -8.15 -9.87 7.61
CA TYR A 62 -9.24 -10.85 7.54
C TYR A 62 -10.61 -10.22 7.39
N ILE A 63 -10.83 -9.05 7.99
CA ILE A 63 -12.11 -8.37 8.00
C ILE A 63 -12.53 -7.98 6.58
N TRP A 64 -11.65 -7.35 5.81
CA TRP A 64 -11.96 -6.88 4.46
C TRP A 64 -12.13 -7.98 3.45
N GLY A 65 -11.36 -9.08 3.55
CA GLY A 65 -11.54 -10.26 2.70
C GLY A 65 -12.94 -10.87 2.88
N CYS A 66 -13.35 -11.01 4.14
CA CYS A 66 -14.69 -11.49 4.48
C CYS A 66 -15.79 -10.52 4.04
N TYR A 67 -15.62 -9.25 4.31
CA TYR A 67 -16.60 -8.23 3.97
C TYR A 67 -16.81 -8.12 2.45
N ALA A 68 -15.73 -8.16 1.66
CA ALA A 68 -15.80 -8.14 0.20
C ALA A 68 -16.48 -9.38 -0.40
N ALA A 69 -16.35 -10.53 0.25
CA ALA A 69 -17.00 -11.75 -0.20
C ALA A 69 -18.51 -11.78 0.11
N ILE A 70 -18.95 -11.12 1.20
CA ILE A 70 -20.35 -11.10 1.64
C ILE A 70 -21.12 -9.93 1.02
N LYS A 71 -20.57 -8.73 1.08
CA LYS A 71 -21.29 -7.49 0.72
C LYS A 71 -20.89 -6.93 -0.65
N GLY A 72 -19.93 -7.56 -1.31
CA GLY A 72 -19.46 -7.15 -2.64
C GLY A 72 -18.18 -6.33 -2.60
N ARG A 73 -17.54 -6.28 -3.74
CA ARG A 73 -16.21 -5.65 -3.90
C ARG A 73 -16.32 -4.13 -3.90
N ARG A 74 -17.33 -3.59 -4.61
CA ARG A 74 -17.58 -2.14 -4.69
C ARG A 74 -17.91 -1.55 -3.32
N LEU A 75 -18.87 -2.14 -2.60
CA LEU A 75 -19.27 -1.63 -1.29
C LEU A 75 -18.09 -1.67 -0.30
N SER A 76 -17.29 -2.73 -0.34
CA SER A 76 -16.10 -2.86 0.51
C SER A 76 -15.09 -1.75 0.24
N LEU A 77 -14.83 -1.45 -1.03
CA LEU A 77 -13.94 -0.35 -1.42
C LEU A 77 -14.50 1.02 -0.98
N LEU A 78 -15.81 1.25 -1.12
CA LEU A 78 -16.45 2.49 -0.69
C LEU A 78 -16.30 2.69 0.82
N VAL A 79 -16.64 1.68 1.63
CA VAL A 79 -16.52 1.75 3.10
C VAL A 79 -15.06 1.97 3.49
N ALA A 80 -14.12 1.26 2.86
CA ALA A 80 -12.69 1.42 3.11
C ALA A 80 -12.19 2.83 2.75
N LEU A 81 -12.61 3.41 1.62
CA LEU A 81 -12.21 4.75 1.19
C LEU A 81 -12.73 5.84 2.12
N PHE A 82 -14.02 5.77 2.47
CA PHE A 82 -14.61 6.76 3.38
C PHE A 82 -14.06 6.63 4.80
N LEU A 83 -13.92 5.41 5.32
CA LEU A 83 -13.31 5.19 6.64
C LEU A 83 -11.87 5.73 6.69
N HIS A 84 -11.07 5.48 5.64
CA HIS A 84 -9.71 6.02 5.52
C HIS A 84 -9.73 7.56 5.47
N GLY A 85 -10.47 8.14 4.53
CA GLY A 85 -10.50 9.58 4.34
C GLY A 85 -11.00 10.34 5.57
N ILE A 86 -12.03 9.83 6.24
CA ILE A 86 -12.56 10.43 7.47
C ILE A 86 -11.55 10.30 8.62
N SER A 87 -10.87 9.15 8.77
CA SER A 87 -9.85 8.96 9.80
C SER A 87 -8.66 9.91 9.60
N GLU A 88 -8.18 10.09 8.37
CA GLU A 88 -7.11 11.04 8.04
C GLU A 88 -7.57 12.50 8.23
N LEU A 89 -8.80 12.82 7.85
CA LEU A 89 -9.38 14.15 8.05
C LEU A 89 -9.46 14.50 9.54
N LEU A 90 -9.92 13.57 10.37
CA LEU A 90 -9.94 13.75 11.82
C LEU A 90 -8.52 13.85 12.38
N ALA A 91 -7.58 13.03 11.92
CA ALA A 91 -6.19 13.08 12.33
C ALA A 91 -5.54 14.43 12.05
N SER A 92 -5.96 15.13 11.00
CA SER A 92 -5.43 16.46 10.66
C SER A 92 -5.73 17.56 11.69
N VAL A 93 -6.72 17.36 12.55
CA VAL A 93 -7.15 18.39 13.53
C VAL A 93 -6.93 18.01 14.98
N VAL A 94 -6.44 16.81 15.27
CA VAL A 94 -6.29 16.30 16.64
C VAL A 94 -4.96 16.74 17.26
N PRO A 95 -4.97 17.39 18.45
CA PRO A 95 -3.76 17.84 19.12
C PRO A 95 -3.10 16.78 20.02
N LEU A 96 -3.77 15.63 20.25
CA LEU A 96 -3.31 14.58 21.19
C LEU A 96 -2.62 13.45 20.45
N TYR A 97 -1.37 13.14 20.76
CA TYR A 97 -0.57 12.08 20.14
C TYR A 97 -1.28 10.71 20.15
N TRP A 98 -1.86 10.29 21.26
CA TRP A 98 -2.51 8.97 21.38
C TRP A 98 -3.76 8.85 20.51
N VAL A 99 -4.54 9.94 20.38
CA VAL A 99 -5.72 9.96 19.50
C VAL A 99 -5.27 9.98 18.04
N PHE A 100 -4.22 10.72 17.72
CA PHE A 100 -3.59 10.71 16.39
C PHE A 100 -3.10 9.30 16.02
N LEU A 101 -2.41 8.63 16.93
CA LEU A 101 -1.94 7.25 16.77
C LEU A 101 -3.10 6.28 16.50
N PHE A 102 -4.19 6.39 17.27
CA PHE A 102 -5.39 5.58 17.08
C PHE A 102 -6.06 5.82 15.72
N LEU A 103 -6.15 7.09 15.29
CA LEU A 103 -6.70 7.43 13.97
C LEU A 103 -5.81 6.90 12.84
N LYS A 104 -4.49 6.93 12.99
CA LYS A 104 -3.55 6.30 12.06
C LYS A 104 -3.68 4.78 12.02
N PHE A 105 -3.93 4.13 13.14
CA PHE A 105 -4.28 2.71 13.20
C PHE A 105 -5.57 2.42 12.43
N LEU A 106 -6.62 3.22 12.64
CA LEU A 106 -7.91 3.06 11.95
C LEU A 106 -7.80 3.31 10.44
N SER A 107 -7.05 4.34 10.06
CA SER A 107 -6.67 4.63 8.68
C SER A 107 -5.94 3.42 8.05
N GLY A 108 -4.99 2.83 8.78
CA GLY A 108 -4.28 1.62 8.35
C GLY A 108 -5.21 0.43 8.12
N ALA A 109 -6.16 0.19 9.03
CA ALA A 109 -7.14 -0.87 8.86
C ALA A 109 -7.97 -0.68 7.57
N ALA A 110 -8.37 0.56 7.29
CA ALA A 110 -9.10 0.90 6.07
C ALA A 110 -8.24 0.78 4.79
N MET A 111 -6.95 1.18 4.85
CA MET A 111 -6.02 1.03 3.72
C MET A 111 -5.85 -0.43 3.29
N ASN A 112 -5.89 -1.36 4.23
CA ASN A 112 -5.80 -2.78 3.87
C ASN A 112 -7.01 -3.22 3.03
N GLY A 113 -8.20 -2.71 3.31
CA GLY A 113 -9.39 -2.94 2.48
C GLY A 113 -9.22 -2.41 1.06
N GLN A 114 -8.62 -1.23 0.92
CA GLN A 114 -8.32 -0.66 -0.40
C GLN A 114 -7.31 -1.52 -1.16
N SER A 115 -6.15 -1.83 -0.56
CA SER A 115 -5.07 -2.57 -1.21
C SER A 115 -5.46 -4.02 -1.56
N ALA A 116 -6.20 -4.71 -0.71
CA ALA A 116 -6.59 -6.10 -0.95
C ALA A 116 -7.71 -6.23 -1.98
N VAL A 117 -8.74 -5.37 -1.90
CA VAL A 117 -9.95 -5.50 -2.71
C VAL A 117 -9.82 -4.85 -4.09
N VAL A 118 -8.95 -3.81 -4.25
CA VAL A 118 -8.79 -3.12 -5.53
C VAL A 118 -8.28 -4.02 -6.65
N PHE A 119 -7.32 -4.89 -6.36
CA PHE A 119 -6.80 -5.86 -7.35
C PHE A 119 -7.87 -6.86 -7.75
N LEU A 120 -8.69 -7.30 -6.79
CA LEU A 120 -9.80 -8.20 -7.07
C LEU A 120 -10.85 -7.51 -7.94
N TYR A 121 -11.27 -6.31 -7.58
CA TYR A 121 -12.22 -5.49 -8.32
C TYR A 121 -11.74 -5.24 -9.77
N LEU A 122 -10.48 -4.81 -9.94
CA LEU A 122 -9.90 -4.61 -11.27
C LEU A 122 -9.88 -5.89 -12.09
N SER A 123 -9.44 -7.01 -11.49
CA SER A 123 -9.28 -8.28 -12.20
C SER A 123 -10.59 -8.87 -12.71
N GLU A 124 -11.70 -8.63 -12.00
CA GLU A 124 -13.01 -9.15 -12.35
C GLU A 124 -13.68 -8.40 -13.53
N PHE A 125 -13.27 -7.17 -13.81
CA PHE A 125 -13.70 -6.42 -14.99
C PHE A 125 -12.82 -6.62 -16.22
N GLN A 126 -11.56 -7.09 -16.04
CA GLN A 126 -10.64 -7.20 -17.16
C GLN A 126 -10.78 -8.54 -17.90
N PRO A 127 -10.76 -8.52 -19.27
CA PRO A 127 -10.68 -9.73 -20.05
C PRO A 127 -9.42 -10.52 -19.69
N THR A 128 -9.50 -11.86 -19.70
CA THR A 128 -8.39 -12.75 -19.33
C THR A 128 -7.09 -12.44 -20.07
N LYS A 129 -7.18 -12.09 -21.36
CA LYS A 129 -6.02 -11.74 -22.22
C LYS A 129 -5.24 -10.51 -21.74
N HIS A 130 -5.90 -9.54 -21.11
CA HIS A 130 -5.29 -8.26 -20.71
C HIS A 130 -5.13 -8.13 -19.18
N ARG A 131 -5.68 -9.08 -18.40
CA ARG A 131 -5.76 -9.00 -16.93
C ARG A 131 -4.40 -8.81 -16.27
N SER A 132 -3.42 -9.68 -16.55
CA SER A 132 -2.10 -9.59 -15.92
C SER A 132 -1.39 -8.28 -16.25
N ARG A 133 -1.48 -7.81 -17.50
CA ARG A 133 -0.90 -6.52 -17.90
C ARG A 133 -1.54 -5.35 -17.16
N MET A 134 -2.86 -5.34 -16.99
CA MET A 134 -3.56 -4.26 -16.27
C MET A 134 -3.21 -4.27 -14.78
N LEU A 135 -3.09 -5.45 -14.17
CA LEU A 135 -2.66 -5.57 -12.77
C LEU A 135 -1.21 -5.11 -12.57
N SER A 136 -0.31 -5.40 -13.51
CA SER A 136 1.09 -4.95 -13.43
C SER A 136 1.22 -3.42 -13.51
N TRP A 137 0.33 -2.74 -14.25
CA TRP A 137 0.32 -1.28 -14.29
C TRP A 137 -0.06 -0.62 -12.97
N MET A 138 -0.66 -1.35 -12.02
CA MET A 138 -0.97 -0.81 -10.69
C MET A 138 0.30 -0.39 -9.93
N GLU A 139 1.44 -1.06 -10.14
CA GLU A 139 2.72 -0.66 -9.54
C GLU A 139 3.13 0.76 -9.94
N MET A 140 2.87 1.15 -11.19
CA MET A 140 3.12 2.53 -11.62
C MET A 140 2.27 3.55 -10.85
N ALA A 141 1.03 3.18 -10.47
CA ALA A 141 0.19 4.05 -9.65
C ALA A 141 0.77 4.24 -8.24
N TRP A 142 1.38 3.19 -7.67
CA TRP A 142 2.10 3.28 -6.39
C TRP A 142 3.28 4.24 -6.48
N VAL A 143 4.15 4.06 -7.48
CA VAL A 143 5.33 4.91 -7.69
C VAL A 143 4.94 6.37 -7.94
N LEU A 144 3.92 6.61 -8.78
CA LEU A 144 3.39 7.96 -9.02
C LEU A 144 2.84 8.57 -7.72
N GLY A 145 2.21 7.76 -6.88
CA GLY A 145 1.75 8.18 -5.56
C GLY A 145 2.89 8.74 -4.70
N MET A 146 3.99 8.01 -4.59
CA MET A 146 5.16 8.46 -3.81
C MET A 146 5.74 9.77 -4.35
N ILE A 147 5.87 9.90 -5.68
CA ILE A 147 6.42 11.11 -6.33
C ILE A 147 5.50 12.32 -6.10
N ILE A 148 4.19 12.16 -6.33
CA ILE A 148 3.23 13.25 -6.16
C ILE A 148 3.18 13.69 -4.70
N LEU A 149 3.20 12.72 -3.75
CA LEU A 149 3.21 13.03 -2.33
C LEU A 149 4.44 13.84 -1.90
N ALA A 150 5.64 13.48 -2.40
CA ALA A 150 6.85 14.25 -2.15
C ALA A 150 6.71 15.69 -2.65
N GLY A 151 6.11 15.89 -3.83
CA GLY A 151 5.78 17.20 -4.37
C GLY A 151 4.77 17.98 -3.52
N VAL A 152 3.71 17.33 -3.06
CA VAL A 152 2.72 17.92 -2.16
C VAL A 152 3.35 18.31 -0.82
N GLY A 153 4.19 17.44 -0.26
CA GLY A 153 4.96 17.73 0.96
C GLY A 153 5.89 18.94 0.79
N TRP A 154 6.59 19.01 -0.34
CA TRP A 154 7.48 20.12 -0.67
C TRP A 154 6.75 21.47 -0.76
N ILE A 155 5.53 21.48 -1.28
CA ILE A 155 4.74 22.73 -1.40
C ILE A 155 4.13 23.12 -0.06
N ILE A 156 3.58 22.15 0.71
CA ILE A 156 2.73 22.44 1.87
C ILE A 156 3.50 22.57 3.16
N ILE A 157 4.45 21.67 3.45
CA ILE A 157 5.13 21.63 4.75
C ILE A 157 5.98 22.91 5.02
N PRO A 158 6.67 23.51 4.02
CA PRO A 158 7.38 24.76 4.23
C PRO A 158 6.49 25.99 4.39
N LEU A 159 5.17 25.89 4.12
CA LEU A 159 4.24 26.99 4.34
C LEU A 159 4.17 27.31 5.84
N ASN A 160 4.33 28.57 6.19
CA ASN A 160 4.26 29.02 7.59
C ASN A 160 2.77 29.15 8.04
N VAL A 161 2.01 28.04 7.95
CA VAL A 161 0.67 27.97 8.51
C VAL A 161 0.82 27.76 10.02
N ASN A 162 0.40 28.74 10.78
CA ASN A 162 0.45 28.70 12.24
C ASN A 162 -0.82 29.37 12.81
N MET A 163 -1.82 28.55 13.09
CA MET A 163 -3.06 28.98 13.74
C MET A 163 -3.07 28.39 15.16
N VAL A 164 -2.74 29.20 16.14
CA VAL A 164 -2.75 28.79 17.55
C VAL A 164 -3.87 29.55 18.27
N THR A 165 -4.81 28.80 18.83
CA THR A 165 -5.90 29.30 19.68
C THR A 165 -5.88 28.53 21.01
N ALA A 166 -6.50 29.06 22.05
CA ALA A 166 -6.56 28.40 23.36
C ALA A 166 -7.12 26.96 23.23
N GLY A 167 -6.24 25.95 23.25
CA GLY A 167 -6.56 24.52 23.17
C GLY A 167 -6.55 23.91 21.75
N PHE A 168 -6.25 24.68 20.70
CA PHE A 168 -6.15 24.17 19.34
C PHE A 168 -4.93 24.76 18.63
N SER A 169 -4.07 23.90 18.11
CA SER A 169 -2.92 24.28 17.29
C SER A 169 -3.02 23.60 15.91
N PHE A 170 -2.90 24.40 14.86
CA PHE A 170 -2.93 23.91 13.49
C PHE A 170 -1.72 24.46 12.74
N HIS A 171 -0.82 23.55 12.35
CA HIS A 171 0.44 23.85 11.70
C HIS A 171 0.46 23.33 10.25
N SER A 172 1.52 23.59 9.50
CA SER A 172 1.67 23.17 8.12
C SER A 172 1.55 21.66 7.93
N TRP A 173 2.04 20.85 8.88
CA TRP A 173 1.90 19.38 8.81
C TRP A 173 0.45 18.91 8.97
N ASN A 174 -0.37 19.61 9.76
CA ASN A 174 -1.80 19.34 9.87
C ASN A 174 -2.49 19.58 8.53
N PHE A 175 -2.15 20.70 7.86
CA PHE A 175 -2.64 21.02 6.52
C PHE A 175 -2.20 19.98 5.48
N PHE A 176 -0.96 19.49 5.59
CA PHE A 176 -0.48 18.38 4.74
C PHE A 176 -1.32 17.11 4.94
N VAL A 177 -1.60 16.69 6.18
CA VAL A 177 -2.46 15.53 6.46
C VAL A 177 -3.88 15.75 5.94
N PHE A 178 -4.42 16.96 6.09
CA PHE A 178 -5.72 17.34 5.53
C PHE A 178 -5.76 17.14 4.00
N ILE A 179 -4.78 17.66 3.28
CA ILE A 179 -4.70 17.49 1.81
C ILE A 179 -4.54 16.01 1.43
N CYS A 180 -3.78 15.23 2.20
CA CYS A 180 -3.61 13.79 1.97
C CYS A 180 -4.91 12.99 2.20
N SER A 181 -5.91 13.51 2.93
CA SER A 181 -7.20 12.86 3.11
C SER A 181 -8.13 12.99 1.90
N LEU A 182 -7.96 14.05 1.10
CA LEU A 182 -8.88 14.38 -0.01
C LEU A 182 -8.90 13.34 -1.14
N PRO A 183 -7.77 12.74 -1.57
CA PRO A 183 -7.78 11.71 -2.60
C PRO A 183 -8.66 10.50 -2.26
N ALA A 184 -8.68 10.07 -0.99
CA ALA A 184 -9.53 8.98 -0.54
C ALA A 184 -11.02 9.32 -0.67
N LEU A 185 -11.42 10.49 -0.20
CA LEU A 185 -12.81 10.96 -0.24
C LEU A 185 -13.28 11.19 -1.68
N SER A 186 -12.48 11.87 -2.50
CA SER A 186 -12.82 12.16 -3.90
C SER A 186 -12.90 10.88 -4.74
N THR A 187 -11.99 9.94 -4.54
CA THR A 187 -12.01 8.64 -5.22
C THR A 187 -13.21 7.80 -4.74
N GLY A 188 -13.57 7.88 -3.45
CA GLY A 188 -14.78 7.26 -2.91
C GLY A 188 -16.04 7.78 -3.61
N ILE A 189 -16.17 9.10 -3.75
CA ILE A 189 -17.28 9.73 -4.49
C ILE A 189 -17.28 9.28 -5.96
N TRP A 190 -16.12 9.22 -6.61
CA TRP A 190 -16.02 8.76 -7.99
C TRP A 190 -16.42 7.28 -8.15
N LEU A 191 -16.05 6.42 -7.20
CA LEU A 191 -16.40 4.99 -7.21
C LEU A 191 -17.93 4.76 -7.07
N LEU A 192 -18.70 5.72 -6.51
CA LEU A 192 -20.17 5.62 -6.46
C LEU A 192 -20.82 5.47 -7.84
N PHE A 193 -20.20 5.95 -8.91
CA PHE A 193 -20.71 5.86 -10.29
C PHE A 193 -20.37 4.55 -11.01
N PHE A 194 -19.58 3.69 -10.38
CA PHE A 194 -19.20 2.39 -10.95
C PHE A 194 -20.10 1.27 -10.44
N PRO A 195 -20.35 0.23 -11.25
CA PRO A 195 -21.18 -0.90 -10.85
C PRO A 195 -20.41 -1.88 -9.95
N GLU A 196 -21.15 -2.81 -9.34
CA GLU A 196 -20.56 -3.98 -8.69
C GLU A 196 -20.02 -4.96 -9.74
N THR A 197 -19.11 -5.86 -9.34
CA THR A 197 -18.44 -6.76 -10.27
C THR A 197 -19.37 -7.84 -10.81
N PRO A 198 -19.32 -8.15 -12.12
CA PRO A 198 -20.19 -9.18 -12.72
C PRO A 198 -20.04 -10.55 -12.06
N LYS A 199 -18.82 -10.87 -11.61
CA LYS A 199 -18.53 -12.14 -10.96
C LYS A 199 -19.22 -12.26 -9.60
N TYR A 200 -19.18 -11.21 -8.79
CA TYR A 200 -19.90 -11.20 -7.51
C TYR A 200 -21.40 -11.33 -7.71
N LEU A 201 -21.98 -10.58 -8.64
CA LEU A 201 -23.39 -10.62 -8.96
C LEU A 201 -23.84 -12.04 -9.42
N ALA A 202 -22.99 -12.72 -10.20
CA ALA A 202 -23.23 -14.10 -10.61
C ALA A 202 -23.17 -15.09 -9.41
N GLU A 203 -22.18 -14.92 -8.53
CA GLU A 203 -21.99 -15.79 -7.36
C GLU A 203 -23.11 -15.66 -6.31
N THR A 204 -23.79 -14.50 -6.28
CA THR A 204 -24.87 -14.19 -5.32
C THR A 204 -26.27 -14.34 -5.90
N GLY A 205 -26.40 -14.67 -7.21
CA GLY A 205 -27.67 -14.88 -7.87
C GLY A 205 -28.35 -13.63 -8.44
N TYR A 206 -27.71 -12.45 -8.35
CA TYR A 206 -28.22 -11.20 -8.95
C TYR A 206 -28.02 -11.17 -10.48
N ASN A 207 -28.63 -12.13 -11.17
CA ASN A 207 -28.38 -12.37 -12.59
C ASN A 207 -28.84 -11.22 -13.50
N VAL A 208 -29.93 -10.55 -13.16
CA VAL A 208 -30.44 -9.38 -13.92
C VAL A 208 -29.45 -8.24 -13.85
N GLN A 209 -28.97 -7.90 -12.65
CA GLN A 209 -27.97 -6.84 -12.43
C GLN A 209 -26.63 -7.18 -13.12
N MET A 210 -26.22 -8.46 -13.06
CA MET A 210 -25.04 -8.93 -13.79
C MET A 210 -25.15 -8.67 -15.29
N LEU A 211 -26.31 -9.00 -15.89
CA LEU A 211 -26.53 -8.78 -17.31
C LEU A 211 -26.52 -7.30 -17.68
N ASP A 212 -27.12 -6.45 -16.84
CA ASP A 212 -27.09 -4.99 -17.03
C ASP A 212 -25.66 -4.43 -17.01
N VAL A 213 -24.82 -4.88 -16.08
CA VAL A 213 -23.41 -4.49 -16.03
C VAL A 213 -22.67 -4.95 -17.28
N LEU A 214 -22.88 -6.19 -17.74
CA LEU A 214 -22.23 -6.71 -18.95
C LEU A 214 -22.67 -5.96 -20.21
N MET A 215 -23.96 -5.60 -20.33
CA MET A 215 -24.50 -4.78 -21.41
C MET A 215 -23.88 -3.38 -21.41
N ARG A 216 -23.76 -2.75 -20.22
CA ARG A 216 -23.11 -1.45 -20.08
C ARG A 216 -21.65 -1.53 -20.50
N MET A 217 -20.91 -2.55 -20.05
CA MET A 217 -19.51 -2.78 -20.45
C MET A 217 -19.38 -2.93 -21.97
N TYR A 218 -20.27 -3.72 -22.59
CA TYR A 218 -20.26 -3.92 -24.04
C TYR A 218 -20.52 -2.61 -24.78
N SER A 219 -21.54 -1.87 -24.39
CA SER A 219 -21.90 -0.61 -25.01
C SER A 219 -20.80 0.45 -24.91
N GLU A 220 -20.20 0.63 -23.71
CA GLU A 220 -19.12 1.59 -23.51
C GLU A 220 -17.81 1.18 -24.23
N ASN A 221 -17.54 -0.12 -24.36
CA ASN A 221 -16.34 -0.63 -25.04
C ASN A 221 -16.44 -0.62 -26.56
N THR A 222 -17.60 -0.89 -27.12
CA THR A 222 -17.77 -1.07 -28.57
C THR A 222 -18.49 0.10 -29.26
N GLY A 223 -19.18 0.96 -28.48
CA GLY A 223 -20.03 2.03 -28.99
C GLY A 223 -21.37 1.51 -29.59
N LYS A 224 -21.68 0.22 -29.41
CA LYS A 224 -22.88 -0.43 -29.97
C LYS A 224 -24.01 -0.46 -28.93
N PRO A 225 -25.29 -0.60 -29.41
CA PRO A 225 -26.43 -0.68 -28.51
C PRO A 225 -26.32 -1.84 -27.51
N PRO A 226 -26.72 -1.68 -26.23
CA PRO A 226 -26.63 -2.74 -25.22
C PRO A 226 -27.39 -4.01 -25.62
N LYS A 227 -28.51 -3.89 -26.31
CA LYS A 227 -29.34 -5.04 -26.80
C LYS A 227 -28.61 -5.96 -27.76
N GLU A 228 -27.64 -5.46 -28.54
CA GLU A 228 -26.82 -6.29 -29.44
C GLU A 228 -26.01 -7.35 -28.68
N TYR A 229 -25.61 -7.03 -27.42
CA TYR A 229 -24.91 -7.99 -26.58
C TYR A 229 -25.76 -9.22 -26.25
N ILE A 230 -27.06 -9.03 -25.95
CA ILE A 230 -28.02 -10.12 -25.69
C ILE A 230 -28.16 -10.98 -26.92
N THR A 231 -28.29 -10.36 -28.12
CA THR A 231 -28.40 -11.09 -29.38
C THR A 231 -27.16 -11.95 -29.66
N LYS A 232 -25.97 -11.41 -29.36
CA LYS A 232 -24.71 -12.18 -29.47
C LYS A 232 -24.63 -13.33 -28.50
N LEU A 233 -25.11 -13.14 -27.25
CA LEU A 233 -25.16 -14.21 -26.24
C LEU A 233 -26.13 -15.32 -26.67
N ARG A 234 -27.29 -14.95 -27.21
CA ARG A 234 -28.31 -15.92 -27.70
C ARG A 234 -27.78 -16.75 -28.88
N ASN A 235 -26.97 -16.14 -29.74
CA ASN A 235 -26.41 -16.79 -30.93
C ASN A 235 -25.08 -17.51 -30.62
N SER A 236 -24.65 -17.55 -29.35
CA SER A 236 -23.43 -18.28 -28.96
C SER A 236 -23.74 -19.78 -28.91
N GLU A 237 -22.79 -20.59 -29.36
CA GLU A 237 -22.89 -22.07 -29.36
C GLU A 237 -22.89 -22.66 -27.93
N ASN A 238 -22.80 -21.82 -26.88
CA ASN A 238 -22.74 -22.26 -25.50
C ASN A 238 -24.16 -22.37 -24.89
N ASN A 239 -24.72 -23.55 -24.90
CA ASN A 239 -26.09 -23.86 -24.42
C ASN A 239 -26.35 -23.36 -23.00
N ASN A 240 -25.37 -23.46 -22.10
CA ASN A 240 -25.52 -23.01 -20.71
C ASN A 240 -25.73 -21.49 -20.61
N LEU A 241 -25.07 -20.70 -21.46
CA LEU A 241 -25.20 -19.24 -21.47
C LEU A 241 -26.52 -18.80 -22.11
N THR A 242 -26.93 -19.52 -23.15
CA THR A 242 -28.22 -19.29 -23.82
C THR A 242 -29.39 -19.61 -22.89
N ASP A 243 -29.33 -20.71 -22.15
CA ASP A 243 -30.33 -21.08 -21.14
C ASP A 243 -30.39 -20.08 -20.00
N LEU A 244 -29.24 -19.57 -19.56
CA LEU A 244 -29.18 -18.53 -18.49
C LEU A 244 -29.89 -17.25 -18.96
N VAL A 245 -29.59 -16.78 -20.17
CA VAL A 245 -30.23 -15.59 -20.77
C VAL A 245 -31.72 -15.80 -20.92
N HIS A 246 -32.15 -17.00 -21.37
CA HIS A 246 -33.55 -17.35 -21.52
C HIS A 246 -34.30 -17.35 -20.19
N ARG A 247 -33.71 -17.93 -19.12
CA ARG A 247 -34.25 -17.88 -17.76
C ARG A 247 -34.40 -16.45 -17.25
N ILE A 248 -33.35 -15.64 -17.35
CA ILE A 248 -33.37 -14.23 -16.89
C ILE A 248 -34.44 -13.41 -17.61
N MET A 249 -34.70 -13.68 -18.89
CA MET A 249 -35.66 -12.91 -19.71
C MET A 249 -37.10 -13.38 -19.58
N HIS A 250 -37.35 -14.63 -19.22
CA HIS A 250 -38.68 -15.24 -19.20
C HIS A 250 -39.22 -15.62 -17.82
N THR A 251 -38.37 -15.55 -16.77
CA THR A 251 -38.80 -15.91 -15.43
C THR A 251 -38.89 -14.65 -14.59
N GLU A 252 -40.08 -14.31 -14.11
CA GLU A 252 -40.33 -13.41 -12.98
C GLU A 252 -39.93 -14.08 -11.63
N GLU A 253 -39.02 -15.04 -11.65
CA GLU A 253 -38.57 -15.73 -10.44
C GLU A 253 -37.84 -14.77 -9.52
N LYS A 254 -38.31 -14.72 -8.29
CA LYS A 254 -37.59 -14.11 -7.17
C LYS A 254 -36.15 -14.58 -7.21
N GLU A 255 -35.23 -13.64 -7.36
CA GLU A 255 -33.81 -13.90 -7.26
C GLU A 255 -33.56 -14.66 -5.93
N GLU A 256 -33.22 -15.94 -6.00
CA GLU A 256 -32.77 -16.71 -4.83
C GLU A 256 -31.40 -16.17 -4.42
N VAL A 257 -31.43 -15.12 -3.61
CA VAL A 257 -30.23 -14.50 -3.07
C VAL A 257 -29.61 -15.46 -2.07
N THR A 258 -28.56 -16.14 -2.49
CA THR A 258 -27.79 -17.01 -1.60
C THR A 258 -26.86 -16.16 -0.73
N GLU A 259 -27.36 -15.62 0.38
CA GLU A 259 -26.50 -14.99 1.37
C GLU A 259 -25.53 -16.05 1.95
N LYS A 260 -24.26 -15.94 1.56
CA LYS A 260 -23.21 -16.78 2.18
C LYS A 260 -23.14 -16.47 3.67
N SER A 261 -23.54 -17.42 4.51
CA SER A 261 -23.41 -17.26 5.95
C SER A 261 -21.96 -17.01 6.36
N PHE A 262 -21.72 -15.96 7.15
CA PHE A 262 -20.39 -15.60 7.69
C PHE A 262 -19.69 -16.79 8.35
N ARG A 263 -20.43 -17.64 9.06
CA ARG A 263 -19.91 -18.84 9.73
C ARG A 263 -19.37 -19.88 8.74
N LEU A 264 -20.07 -20.11 7.62
CA LEU A 264 -19.64 -21.06 6.58
C LEU A 264 -18.36 -20.56 5.91
N MET A 265 -18.25 -19.26 5.68
CA MET A 265 -17.09 -18.66 5.06
C MET A 265 -15.85 -18.72 5.95
N ILE A 266 -15.97 -18.44 7.25
CA ILE A 266 -14.86 -18.63 8.20
C ILE A 266 -14.40 -20.10 8.21
N LYS A 267 -15.33 -21.03 8.19
CA LYS A 267 -15.02 -22.47 8.13
C LYS A 267 -14.29 -22.84 6.84
N GLU A 268 -14.69 -22.26 5.70
CA GLU A 268 -14.03 -22.48 4.42
C GLU A 268 -12.62 -21.88 4.40
N ILE A 269 -12.44 -20.65 4.89
CA ILE A 269 -11.13 -19.98 5.04
C ILE A 269 -10.23 -20.81 5.94
N TYR A 270 -10.71 -21.22 7.11
CA TYR A 270 -9.97 -22.07 8.04
C TYR A 270 -9.56 -23.40 7.41
N SER A 271 -10.47 -24.09 6.74
CA SER A 271 -10.20 -25.36 6.06
C SER A 271 -9.13 -25.21 4.97
N LYS A 272 -9.24 -24.19 4.11
CA LYS A 272 -8.25 -23.93 3.05
C LYS A 272 -6.91 -23.50 3.61
N THR A 273 -6.88 -22.68 4.67
CA THR A 273 -5.64 -22.29 5.36
C THR A 273 -4.95 -23.52 5.98
N MET A 274 -5.71 -24.40 6.62
CA MET A 274 -5.18 -25.66 7.14
C MET A 274 -4.65 -26.59 6.06
N THR A 275 -5.22 -26.56 4.86
CA THR A 275 -4.72 -27.34 3.71
C THR A 275 -3.32 -26.84 3.26
N ILE A 276 -3.12 -25.52 3.25
CA ILE A 276 -1.83 -24.92 2.88
C ILE A 276 -0.75 -25.18 3.94
N LEU A 277 -1.15 -25.31 5.21
CA LEU A 277 -0.27 -25.62 6.34
C LEU A 277 -0.04 -27.11 6.54
N LYS A 278 -0.41 -27.96 5.58
CA LYS A 278 -0.14 -29.41 5.59
C LYS A 278 0.75 -29.81 4.41
N PRO A 279 1.49 -30.95 4.51
CA PRO A 279 2.16 -31.52 3.35
C PRO A 279 1.18 -31.78 2.19
N PRO A 280 1.55 -31.51 0.92
CA PRO A 280 2.89 -31.16 0.41
C PRO A 280 3.21 -29.66 0.39
N PHE A 281 2.31 -28.77 0.82
CA PHE A 281 2.46 -27.31 0.68
C PHE A 281 3.22 -26.67 1.85
N LEU A 282 3.26 -27.29 3.03
CA LEU A 282 3.78 -26.71 4.28
C LEU A 282 5.17 -26.08 4.13
N CYS A 283 6.14 -26.81 3.61
CA CYS A 283 7.52 -26.31 3.50
C CYS A 283 7.58 -25.08 2.57
N ARG A 284 6.88 -25.14 1.43
CA ARG A 284 6.81 -24.01 0.48
C ARG A 284 6.15 -22.79 1.11
N THR A 285 5.07 -23.00 1.88
CA THR A 285 4.35 -21.92 2.57
C THR A 285 5.25 -21.25 3.61
N ILE A 286 5.94 -22.02 4.45
CA ILE A 286 6.84 -21.48 5.48
C ILE A 286 7.95 -20.64 4.83
N VAL A 287 8.64 -21.18 3.82
CA VAL A 287 9.73 -20.47 3.14
C VAL A 287 9.25 -19.18 2.51
N LEU A 288 8.13 -19.21 1.79
CA LEU A 288 7.57 -18.00 1.16
C LEU A 288 7.10 -16.95 2.18
N CYS A 289 6.48 -17.39 3.27
CA CYS A 289 6.06 -16.47 4.34
C CYS A 289 7.26 -15.84 5.04
N LEU A 290 8.36 -16.58 5.26
CA LEU A 290 9.59 -16.05 5.83
C LEU A 290 10.26 -15.03 4.89
N ILE A 291 10.39 -15.37 3.60
CA ILE A 291 10.92 -14.43 2.60
C ILE A 291 10.06 -13.16 2.57
N ALA A 292 8.74 -13.30 2.48
CA ALA A 292 7.83 -12.15 2.47
C ALA A 292 7.94 -11.31 3.74
N CYS A 293 8.07 -11.95 4.91
CA CYS A 293 8.26 -11.27 6.20
C CYS A 293 9.56 -10.46 6.22
N PHE A 294 10.69 -11.07 5.86
CA PHE A 294 12.00 -10.44 5.95
C PHE A 294 12.18 -9.33 4.92
N VAL A 295 11.79 -9.55 3.67
CA VAL A 295 11.85 -8.52 2.63
C VAL A 295 10.97 -7.33 2.99
N THR A 296 9.75 -7.58 3.48
CA THR A 296 8.84 -6.50 3.87
C THR A 296 9.31 -5.77 5.14
N SER A 297 9.88 -6.51 6.11
CA SER A 297 10.52 -5.92 7.29
C SER A 297 11.62 -4.95 6.88
N SER A 298 12.56 -5.40 6.06
CA SER A 298 13.69 -4.58 5.59
C SER A 298 13.22 -3.35 4.79
N TYR A 299 12.25 -3.53 3.89
CA TYR A 299 11.68 -2.47 3.08
C TYR A 299 11.07 -1.37 3.95
N TYR A 300 10.08 -1.69 4.79
CA TYR A 300 9.38 -0.68 5.59
C TYR A 300 10.25 -0.09 6.70
N THR A 301 11.25 -0.82 7.20
CA THR A 301 12.23 -0.31 8.16
C THR A 301 12.96 0.90 7.60
N LEU A 302 13.46 0.83 6.39
CA LEU A 302 14.21 1.94 5.78
C LEU A 302 13.28 2.95 5.12
N THR A 303 12.35 2.54 4.27
CA THR A 303 11.48 3.43 3.47
C THR A 303 10.76 4.48 4.31
N LEU A 304 10.16 4.09 5.44
CA LEU A 304 9.43 5.03 6.29
C LEU A 304 10.36 5.95 7.08
N TRP A 305 11.61 5.53 7.31
CA TRP A 305 12.58 6.31 8.06
C TRP A 305 13.53 7.13 7.18
N LEU A 306 13.60 6.90 5.88
CA LEU A 306 14.48 7.67 4.98
C LEU A 306 14.24 9.18 5.06
N PRO A 307 13.01 9.73 5.06
CA PRO A 307 12.82 11.18 5.20
C PRO A 307 13.33 11.72 6.54
N GLU A 308 13.17 10.97 7.64
CA GLU A 308 13.72 11.33 8.94
C GLU A 308 15.26 11.28 8.94
N LEU A 309 15.86 10.28 8.29
CA LEU A 309 17.32 10.18 8.15
C LEU A 309 17.88 11.34 7.31
N PHE A 310 17.21 11.68 6.21
CA PHE A 310 17.59 12.85 5.40
C PHE A 310 17.49 14.15 6.19
N HIS A 311 16.48 14.28 7.05
CA HIS A 311 16.35 15.42 7.94
C HIS A 311 17.49 15.49 8.95
N ARG A 312 17.84 14.37 9.61
CA ARG A 312 18.98 14.30 10.55
C ARG A 312 20.31 14.66 9.85
N TYR A 313 20.53 14.21 8.61
CA TYR A 313 21.70 14.61 7.83
C TYR A 313 21.71 16.09 7.50
N ALA A 314 20.57 16.64 7.13
CA ALA A 314 20.46 18.06 6.80
C ALA A 314 20.72 18.96 8.01
N ASP A 315 20.17 18.61 9.18
CA ASP A 315 20.40 19.32 10.45
C ASP A 315 21.88 19.22 10.89
N PHE A 316 22.49 18.05 10.73
CA PHE A 316 23.90 17.86 11.04
C PHE A 316 24.79 18.73 10.12
N GLN A 317 24.50 18.76 8.83
CA GLN A 317 25.28 19.53 7.86
C GLN A 317 25.12 21.04 8.05
N GLU A 318 23.95 21.51 8.54
CA GLU A 318 23.73 22.90 8.92
C GLU A 318 24.53 23.27 10.18
N ALA A 319 24.55 22.37 11.18
CA ALA A 319 25.30 22.58 12.41
C ALA A 319 26.82 22.47 12.23
N TYR A 320 27.29 21.59 11.36
CA TYR A 320 28.71 21.26 11.15
C TYR A 320 29.07 21.21 9.65
N PRO A 321 29.18 22.36 8.94
CA PRO A 321 29.31 22.41 7.47
C PRO A 321 30.53 21.70 6.88
N ASN A 322 31.60 21.50 7.69
CA ASN A 322 32.87 20.92 7.25
C ASN A 322 33.15 19.53 7.82
N GLN A 323 32.17 18.89 8.45
CA GLN A 323 32.34 17.57 9.04
C GLN A 323 31.51 16.53 8.27
N THR A 324 32.07 15.34 8.13
CA THR A 324 31.37 14.17 7.63
C THR A 324 30.90 13.31 8.80
N ALA A 325 29.73 12.72 8.69
CA ALA A 325 29.18 11.83 9.69
C ALA A 325 28.56 10.61 9.06
N SER A 326 28.78 9.44 9.65
CA SER A 326 28.05 8.25 9.25
C SER A 326 26.61 8.26 9.76
N VAL A 327 25.72 7.46 9.16
CA VAL A 327 24.31 7.32 9.60
C VAL A 327 24.22 7.08 11.12
N CYS A 328 25.18 6.34 11.68
CA CYS A 328 25.18 5.97 13.09
C CYS A 328 25.83 7.02 14.02
N THR A 329 26.56 7.99 13.47
CA THR A 329 27.19 9.06 14.25
C THR A 329 26.39 10.38 14.24
N LEU A 330 25.26 10.41 13.52
CA LEU A 330 24.34 11.55 13.47
C LEU A 330 23.60 11.82 14.80
N LYS A 331 24.18 11.44 15.95
CA LYS A 331 23.71 11.89 17.25
C LYS A 331 24.05 13.39 17.35
N ILE A 332 23.05 14.24 17.22
CA ILE A 332 23.16 15.60 17.75
C ILE A 332 23.25 15.39 19.26
N GLU A 333 24.45 15.53 19.83
CA GLU A 333 24.60 15.60 21.28
C GLU A 333 23.68 16.71 21.74
N LYS A 334 22.57 16.34 22.37
CA LYS A 334 21.76 17.26 23.19
C LYS A 334 22.51 17.59 24.46
N ASN A 335 23.75 18.08 24.35
CA ASN A 335 24.44 18.81 25.39
C ASN A 335 23.99 20.27 25.34
N VAL A 336 22.71 20.49 25.32
CA VAL A 336 22.16 21.77 25.77
C VAL A 336 21.58 21.49 27.12
N THR A 337 22.40 21.79 28.14
CA THR A 337 21.95 22.14 29.49
C THR A 337 20.59 22.80 29.41
N THR A 338 19.67 22.28 30.21
CA THR A 338 18.35 22.83 30.49
C THR A 338 18.45 24.33 30.86
N ILE A 339 18.51 25.15 29.82
CA ILE A 339 18.19 26.56 29.92
C ILE A 339 16.90 26.68 29.09
N ASP A 340 15.87 27.12 29.79
CA ASP A 340 14.53 27.42 29.25
C ASP A 340 14.56 27.82 27.76
N MET A 341 14.18 26.92 26.88
CA MET A 341 13.88 27.33 25.52
C MET A 341 12.51 28.00 25.53
N PRO A 342 12.44 29.31 25.28
CA PRO A 342 11.17 29.96 25.02
C PRO A 342 10.61 29.35 23.72
N PHE A 343 9.39 28.83 23.75
CA PHE A 343 8.47 28.59 22.66
C PHE A 343 9.05 28.78 21.24
N GLY A 344 9.72 27.76 20.72
CA GLY A 344 10.25 27.83 19.37
C GLY A 344 10.95 26.53 18.97
N CYS A 345 10.23 25.41 18.95
CA CYS A 345 10.70 24.24 18.25
C CYS A 345 10.69 24.58 16.76
N ASN A 346 11.86 24.79 16.18
CA ASN A 346 11.99 25.16 14.77
C ASN A 346 11.97 23.86 13.94
N SER A 347 10.80 23.29 13.73
CA SER A 347 10.59 22.10 12.87
C SER A 347 10.56 22.47 11.38
N LYS A 348 11.47 23.33 10.93
CA LYS A 348 11.61 23.58 9.50
C LYS A 348 12.29 22.38 8.85
N VAL A 349 11.51 21.52 8.25
CA VAL A 349 12.05 20.46 7.38
C VAL A 349 12.73 21.14 6.19
N GLN A 350 14.01 20.89 6.00
CA GLN A 350 14.79 21.48 4.92
C GLN A 350 14.28 21.01 3.55
N THR A 351 14.34 21.89 2.56
CA THR A 351 13.91 21.59 1.17
C THR A 351 14.62 20.37 0.57
N SER A 352 15.86 20.12 0.96
CA SER A 352 16.66 18.97 0.53
C SER A 352 15.98 17.62 0.82
N VAL A 353 15.26 17.51 1.95
CA VAL A 353 14.53 16.27 2.33
C VAL A 353 13.45 15.93 1.31
N PHE A 354 12.70 16.92 0.84
CA PHE A 354 11.65 16.72 -0.16
C PHE A 354 12.22 16.37 -1.52
N VAL A 355 13.31 17.05 -1.93
CA VAL A 355 14.01 16.76 -3.19
C VAL A 355 14.58 15.34 -3.17
N HIS A 356 15.23 14.93 -2.07
CA HIS A 356 15.78 13.58 -1.93
C HIS A 356 14.67 12.52 -1.98
N THR A 357 13.53 12.74 -1.31
CA THR A 357 12.40 11.81 -1.35
C THR A 357 11.73 11.77 -2.74
N PHE A 358 11.70 12.90 -3.45
CA PHE A 358 11.22 12.95 -4.83
C PHE A 358 12.12 12.13 -5.77
N ILE A 359 13.44 12.29 -5.66
CA ILE A 359 14.42 11.50 -6.42
C ILE A 359 14.31 10.02 -6.09
N LEU A 360 14.12 9.68 -4.80
CA LEU A 360 13.90 8.32 -4.33
C LEU A 360 12.69 7.68 -5.03
N GLY A 361 11.54 8.34 -5.03
CA GLY A 361 10.35 7.87 -5.74
C GLY A 361 10.58 7.74 -7.25
N ALA A 362 11.24 8.71 -7.89
CA ALA A 362 11.54 8.68 -9.32
C ALA A 362 12.47 7.52 -9.70
N SER A 363 13.39 7.13 -8.83
CA SER A 363 14.30 6.00 -9.06
C SER A 363 13.58 4.64 -9.18
N CYS A 364 12.36 4.53 -8.66
CA CYS A 364 11.54 3.33 -8.79
C CYS A 364 10.86 3.17 -10.17
N ILE A 365 10.79 4.23 -10.99
CA ILE A 365 10.14 4.15 -12.32
C ILE A 365 10.83 3.15 -13.25
N PRO A 366 12.16 3.21 -13.46
CA PRO A 366 12.84 2.26 -14.35
C PRO A 366 12.66 0.81 -13.92
N THR A 367 12.77 0.54 -12.63
CA THR A 367 12.67 -0.84 -12.09
C THR A 367 11.25 -1.38 -12.20
N ALA A 368 10.22 -0.56 -11.97
CA ALA A 368 8.81 -0.94 -12.16
C ALA A 368 8.48 -1.25 -13.62
N LEU A 369 9.16 -0.62 -14.59
CA LEU A 369 9.01 -0.91 -16.02
C LEU A 369 9.81 -2.15 -16.45
N ILE A 370 11.00 -2.36 -15.89
CA ILE A 370 11.89 -3.46 -16.25
C ILE A 370 11.34 -4.81 -15.78
N LEU A 371 10.71 -4.86 -14.61
CA LEU A 371 10.19 -6.10 -14.03
C LEU A 371 9.30 -6.90 -14.99
N PRO A 372 8.20 -6.36 -15.57
CA PRO A 372 7.33 -7.12 -16.46
C PRO A 372 8.00 -7.51 -17.78
N LEU A 373 9.12 -6.88 -18.16
CA LEU A 373 9.87 -7.17 -19.38
C LEU A 373 10.86 -8.32 -19.17
N LEU A 374 11.60 -8.32 -18.07
CA LEU A 374 12.69 -9.28 -17.83
C LEU A 374 12.27 -10.57 -17.12
N ILE A 375 11.18 -10.55 -16.36
CA ILE A 375 10.78 -11.69 -15.52
C ILE A 375 10.56 -12.98 -16.30
N ASN A 376 10.06 -12.90 -17.53
CA ASN A 376 9.82 -14.04 -18.40
C ASN A 376 11.11 -14.64 -18.99
N TYR A 377 12.20 -13.85 -19.07
CA TYR A 377 13.49 -14.31 -19.62
C TYR A 377 14.40 -14.91 -18.54
N VAL A 378 14.42 -14.29 -17.36
CA VAL A 378 15.34 -14.67 -16.25
C VAL A 378 14.73 -15.73 -15.36
N GLY A 379 13.40 -15.74 -15.22
CA GLY A 379 12.68 -16.64 -14.31
C GLY A 379 12.65 -16.13 -12.86
N TYR A 380 11.54 -16.42 -12.17
CA TYR A 380 11.23 -15.86 -10.84
C TYR A 380 12.28 -16.13 -9.77
N LYS A 381 12.89 -17.34 -9.77
CA LYS A 381 13.85 -17.75 -8.73
C LYS A 381 15.16 -16.94 -8.78
N ILE A 382 15.77 -16.86 -9.98
CA ILE A 382 17.01 -16.13 -10.16
C ILE A 382 16.76 -14.62 -9.94
N PHE A 383 15.64 -14.13 -10.43
CA PHE A 383 15.26 -12.74 -10.26
C PHE A 383 15.08 -12.37 -8.78
N LEU A 384 14.43 -13.24 -7.98
CA LEU A 384 14.27 -13.06 -6.53
C LEU A 384 15.62 -12.98 -5.82
N VAL A 385 16.54 -13.91 -6.13
CA VAL A 385 17.88 -13.92 -5.51
C VAL A 385 18.64 -12.62 -5.83
N ILE A 386 18.63 -12.17 -7.09
CA ILE A 386 19.32 -10.94 -7.49
C ILE A 386 18.70 -9.74 -6.77
N THR A 387 17.37 -9.63 -6.75
CA THR A 387 16.66 -8.50 -6.14
C THR A 387 16.68 -8.49 -4.61
N ALA A 388 17.01 -9.57 -3.95
CA ALA A 388 17.26 -9.63 -2.51
C ALA A 388 18.74 -9.35 -2.19
N PHE A 389 19.68 -9.89 -2.98
CA PHE A 389 21.11 -9.79 -2.73
C PHE A 389 21.67 -8.38 -2.92
N ILE A 390 21.22 -7.66 -3.96
CA ILE A 390 21.66 -6.28 -4.22
C ILE A 390 21.31 -5.36 -3.04
N PRO A 391 20.05 -5.29 -2.55
CA PRO A 391 19.72 -4.45 -1.40
C PRO A 391 20.45 -4.87 -0.10
N ALA A 392 20.75 -6.16 0.08
CA ALA A 392 21.53 -6.62 1.21
C ALA A 392 22.94 -5.99 1.23
N ILE A 393 23.63 -6.02 0.10
CA ILE A 393 24.94 -5.37 -0.05
C ILE A 393 24.82 -3.86 0.16
N VAL A 394 23.83 -3.22 -0.48
CA VAL A 394 23.60 -1.79 -0.38
C VAL A 394 23.35 -1.37 1.07
N THR A 395 22.54 -2.13 1.82
CA THR A 395 22.31 -1.88 3.24
C THR A 395 23.58 -2.02 4.06
N ALA A 396 24.41 -3.02 3.79
CA ALA A 396 25.72 -3.16 4.45
C ALA A 396 26.63 -1.95 4.13
N CYS A 397 26.58 -1.43 2.91
CA CYS A 397 27.35 -0.26 2.51
C CYS A 397 26.85 1.06 3.15
N LEU A 398 25.61 1.12 3.66
CA LEU A 398 25.11 2.31 4.39
C LEU A 398 25.94 2.63 5.63
N PHE A 399 26.65 1.65 6.21
CA PHE A 399 27.58 1.88 7.30
C PHE A 399 28.80 2.73 6.91
N LEU A 400 29.21 2.66 5.65
CA LEU A 400 30.39 3.37 5.11
C LEU A 400 30.05 4.76 4.57
N VAL A 401 28.78 5.16 4.63
CA VAL A 401 28.31 6.44 4.08
C VAL A 401 28.75 7.59 4.97
N GLU A 402 29.38 8.59 4.39
CA GLU A 402 29.86 9.80 5.08
C GLU A 402 29.16 11.08 4.58
N THR A 403 28.49 11.01 3.41
CA THR A 403 27.86 12.19 2.80
C THR A 403 26.38 11.97 2.48
N SER A 404 25.60 13.05 2.55
CA SER A 404 24.17 13.01 2.21
C SER A 404 23.89 12.49 0.80
N THR A 405 24.78 12.83 -0.17
CA THR A 405 24.65 12.37 -1.57
C THR A 405 24.88 10.86 -1.71
N GLN A 406 25.87 10.31 -1.00
CA GLN A 406 26.12 8.85 -0.98
C GLN A 406 24.92 8.12 -0.37
N ASN A 407 24.37 8.65 0.74
CA ASN A 407 23.17 8.11 1.37
C ASN A 407 21.99 8.09 0.39
N LEU A 408 21.77 9.19 -0.34
CA LEU A 408 20.70 9.28 -1.34
C LEU A 408 20.87 8.21 -2.44
N ILE A 409 22.07 8.05 -3.01
CA ILE A 409 22.31 7.09 -4.08
C ILE A 409 22.04 5.66 -3.61
N LEU A 410 22.58 5.27 -2.45
CA LEU A 410 22.37 3.95 -1.89
C LEU A 410 20.90 3.70 -1.54
N SER A 411 20.20 4.72 -0.99
CA SER A 411 18.78 4.64 -0.70
C SER A 411 17.93 4.47 -1.94
N CYS A 412 18.27 5.14 -3.06
CA CYS A 412 17.60 4.97 -4.35
C CYS A 412 17.74 3.53 -4.90
N VAL A 413 18.95 2.96 -4.82
CA VAL A 413 19.17 1.57 -5.23
C VAL A 413 18.44 0.60 -4.32
N PHE A 414 18.50 0.81 -3.01
CA PHE A 414 17.78 -0.01 -2.03
C PHE A 414 16.28 -0.01 -2.31
N GLU A 415 15.65 1.16 -2.36
CA GLU A 415 14.22 1.34 -2.52
C GLU A 415 13.71 0.72 -3.82
N SER A 416 14.37 1.06 -4.93
CA SER A 416 13.97 0.61 -6.26
C SER A 416 14.09 -0.91 -6.45
N VAL A 417 15.13 -1.55 -5.91
CA VAL A 417 15.34 -2.99 -6.07
C VAL A 417 14.51 -3.79 -5.06
N THR A 418 14.34 -3.28 -3.83
CA THR A 418 13.54 -3.99 -2.81
C THR A 418 12.05 -3.95 -3.12
N SER A 419 11.52 -2.86 -3.70
CA SER A 419 10.13 -2.79 -4.16
C SER A 419 9.83 -3.85 -5.23
N VAL A 420 10.76 -4.03 -6.16
CA VAL A 420 10.69 -5.12 -7.16
C VAL A 420 10.74 -6.49 -6.51
N CYS A 421 11.59 -6.69 -5.50
CA CYS A 421 11.68 -7.95 -4.77
C CYS A 421 10.32 -8.35 -4.16
N ILE A 422 9.60 -7.40 -3.54
CA ILE A 422 8.25 -7.62 -3.01
C ILE A 422 7.30 -8.08 -4.12
N SER A 423 7.31 -7.41 -5.26
CA SER A 423 6.46 -7.75 -6.41
C SER A 423 6.78 -9.15 -6.95
N VAL A 424 8.05 -9.56 -7.00
CA VAL A 424 8.48 -10.90 -7.40
C VAL A 424 7.98 -11.97 -6.43
N VAL A 425 8.00 -11.71 -5.12
CA VAL A 425 7.45 -12.63 -4.10
C VAL A 425 5.96 -12.88 -4.35
N TYR A 426 5.17 -11.85 -4.65
CA TYR A 426 3.76 -12.02 -4.99
C TYR A 426 3.55 -12.78 -6.31
N CYS A 427 4.36 -12.56 -7.32
CA CYS A 427 4.32 -13.35 -8.57
C CYS A 427 4.63 -14.83 -8.32
N LEU A 428 5.64 -15.10 -7.52
CA LEU A 428 6.03 -16.45 -7.16
C LEU A 428 4.93 -17.22 -6.40
N LEU A 429 4.19 -16.51 -5.52
CA LEU A 429 3.02 -17.06 -4.84
C LEU A 429 1.94 -17.54 -5.83
N VAL A 430 1.72 -16.77 -6.90
CA VAL A 430 0.72 -17.11 -7.92
C VAL A 430 1.12 -18.38 -8.68
N ASP A 431 2.40 -18.58 -8.94
CA ASP A 431 2.91 -19.73 -9.71
C ASP A 431 2.99 -21.03 -8.89
N LEU A 432 3.31 -20.93 -7.61
CA LEU A 432 3.56 -22.10 -6.76
C LEU A 432 2.30 -22.79 -6.24
N TYR A 433 1.13 -22.09 -6.27
CA TYR A 433 -0.11 -22.64 -5.73
C TYR A 433 -1.18 -22.85 -6.81
N PRO A 434 -1.94 -23.96 -6.71
CA PRO A 434 -3.10 -24.17 -7.57
C PRO A 434 -4.16 -23.08 -7.37
N THR A 435 -4.95 -22.81 -8.40
CA THR A 435 -5.88 -21.67 -8.46
C THR A 435 -6.83 -21.54 -7.25
N HIS A 436 -7.30 -22.68 -6.71
CA HIS A 436 -8.25 -22.72 -5.59
C HIS A 436 -7.61 -22.38 -4.22
N LEU A 437 -6.27 -22.51 -4.07
CA LEU A 437 -5.52 -22.20 -2.84
C LEU A 437 -4.77 -20.85 -2.93
N ARG A 438 -4.61 -20.32 -4.13
CA ARG A 438 -3.80 -19.14 -4.44
C ARG A 438 -4.19 -17.91 -3.61
N ALA A 439 -5.50 -17.65 -3.50
CA ALA A 439 -6.00 -16.52 -2.71
C ALA A 439 -5.68 -16.66 -1.21
N MET A 440 -5.76 -17.88 -0.66
CA MET A 440 -5.43 -18.12 0.74
C MET A 440 -3.93 -18.02 1.01
N ALA A 441 -3.10 -18.53 0.10
CA ALA A 441 -1.64 -18.42 0.21
C ALA A 441 -1.19 -16.96 0.15
N SER A 442 -1.75 -16.16 -0.76
CA SER A 442 -1.48 -14.72 -0.85
C SER A 442 -1.95 -13.97 0.41
N GLY A 443 -3.12 -14.30 0.94
CA GLY A 443 -3.64 -13.70 2.17
C GLY A 443 -2.77 -14.01 3.40
N LEU A 444 -2.34 -15.26 3.55
CA LEU A 444 -1.45 -15.68 4.65
C LEU A 444 -0.08 -15.00 4.54
N SER A 445 0.51 -14.97 3.33
CA SER A 445 1.78 -14.29 3.09
C SER A 445 1.69 -12.79 3.37
N ALA A 446 0.61 -12.13 2.93
CA ALA A 446 0.38 -10.73 3.21
C ALA A 446 0.24 -10.46 4.72
N PHE A 447 -0.47 -11.33 5.46
CA PHE A 447 -0.60 -11.22 6.90
C PHE A 447 0.76 -11.29 7.61
N ILE A 448 1.59 -12.30 7.26
CA ILE A 448 2.93 -12.47 7.82
C ILE A 448 3.85 -11.30 7.41
N SER A 449 3.74 -10.79 6.18
CA SER A 449 4.46 -9.59 5.73
C SER A 449 4.17 -8.36 6.58
N ARG A 450 2.92 -8.17 7.04
CA ARG A 450 2.57 -7.05 7.94
C ARG A 450 3.22 -7.20 9.31
N ILE A 451 3.35 -8.42 9.82
CA ILE A 451 4.12 -8.66 11.05
C ILE A 451 5.58 -8.26 10.87
N GLY A 452 6.18 -8.61 9.73
CA GLY A 452 7.53 -8.16 9.36
C GLY A 452 7.65 -6.64 9.33
N ALA A 453 6.73 -5.95 8.66
CA ALA A 453 6.72 -4.47 8.59
C ALA A 453 6.63 -3.82 9.98
N ILE A 454 5.77 -4.34 10.86
CA ILE A 454 5.62 -3.84 12.24
C ILE A 454 6.91 -4.05 13.02
N SER A 455 7.47 -5.27 12.98
CA SER A 455 8.70 -5.57 13.70
C SER A 455 9.86 -4.70 13.24
N GLY A 456 9.99 -4.47 11.92
CA GLY A 456 11.03 -3.62 11.35
C GLY A 456 10.92 -2.16 11.74
N THR A 457 9.73 -1.57 11.63
CA THR A 457 9.51 -0.16 12.00
C THR A 457 9.65 0.09 13.50
N LEU A 458 9.25 -0.85 14.35
CA LEU A 458 9.49 -0.78 15.78
C LEU A 458 10.98 -0.94 16.10
N MET A 459 11.65 -1.90 15.47
CA MET A 459 13.08 -2.15 15.69
C MET A 459 13.91 -0.89 15.46
N ILE A 460 13.70 -0.19 14.34
CA ILE A 460 14.45 1.06 14.08
C ILE A 460 14.11 2.13 15.11
N GLY A 461 12.85 2.31 15.49
CA GLY A 461 12.42 3.30 16.47
C GLY A 461 12.98 3.07 17.87
N TYR A 462 13.25 1.82 18.25
CA TYR A 462 13.80 1.49 19.56
C TYR A 462 15.33 1.40 19.58
N LEU A 463 15.97 1.00 18.48
CA LEU A 463 17.39 0.64 18.48
C LEU A 463 18.29 1.61 17.72
N ILE A 464 17.76 2.50 16.85
CA ILE A 464 18.60 3.32 15.98
C ILE A 464 19.53 4.27 16.75
N ASP A 465 19.08 4.79 17.89
CA ASP A 465 19.86 5.77 18.63
C ASP A 465 21.00 5.13 19.45
N ASP A 466 20.81 3.89 19.94
CA ASP A 466 21.79 3.21 20.80
C ASP A 466 22.56 2.09 20.10
N TYR A 467 21.89 1.37 19.19
CA TYR A 467 22.41 0.18 18.51
C TYR A 467 22.28 0.26 16.98
N CYS A 468 22.56 1.42 16.39
CA CYS A 468 22.41 1.68 14.95
C CYS A 468 23.09 0.61 14.08
N ILE A 469 24.32 0.21 14.41
CA ILE A 469 25.07 -0.82 13.66
C ILE A 469 24.30 -2.16 13.68
N LEU A 470 23.72 -2.51 14.82
CA LEU A 470 22.92 -3.73 14.95
C LEU A 470 21.70 -3.72 14.04
N VAL A 471 21.02 -2.56 13.93
CA VAL A 471 19.88 -2.39 13.03
C VAL A 471 20.29 -2.62 11.57
N ILE A 472 21.38 -2.01 11.12
CA ILE A 472 21.90 -2.17 9.76
C ILE A 472 22.26 -3.64 9.47
N VAL A 473 22.94 -4.30 10.41
CA VAL A 473 23.31 -5.73 10.28
C VAL A 473 22.08 -6.62 10.22
N ILE A 474 21.06 -6.36 11.06
CA ILE A 474 19.81 -7.15 11.02
C ILE A 474 19.09 -6.96 9.68
N VAL A 475 18.94 -5.72 9.20
CA VAL A 475 18.28 -5.45 7.93
C VAL A 475 19.03 -6.09 6.75
N ALA A 476 20.35 -6.01 6.74
CA ALA A 476 21.15 -6.69 5.71
C ALA A 476 20.99 -8.22 5.80
N ALA A 477 21.07 -8.81 7.01
CA ALA A 477 20.92 -10.25 7.22
C ALA A 477 19.54 -10.80 6.84
N GLN A 478 18.48 -10.00 6.97
CA GLN A 478 17.12 -10.38 6.56
C GLN A 478 16.97 -10.53 5.04
N LEU A 479 17.82 -9.85 4.27
CA LEU A 479 17.81 -9.88 2.81
C LEU A 479 18.77 -10.94 2.22
N PHE A 480 19.75 -11.40 3.01
CA PHE A 480 20.61 -12.54 2.69
C PHE A 480 19.90 -13.89 2.90
#